data_2a230aad716d9f98075b3e837c5ec5f9
#
_entry.id   2a230aad716d9f98075b3e837c5ec5f9
#
_cell.length_a   1.000
_cell.length_b   1.000
_cell.length_c   1.000
_cell.angle_alpha   90.00
_cell.angle_beta   90.00
_cell.angle_gamma   90.00
#
_symmetry.space_group_name_H-M   'P 1'
#
loop_
_entity.id
_entity.type
_entity.pdbx_description
1 polymer ?
#
loop_
_entity_poly.entity_id
_entity_poly.type
_entity_poly.pdbx_seq_one_letter_code
_entity_poly.pdbx_strand_id
1 'polypeptide(L)'
;YNIKKIRPDFVVHGDDWKTGPDKLLRNNVIKALKKYGGKLIEIPYTKGISSGAYVDSQRNISTTPDVRRSALSRLIDSKKIVRVIETHSPLSAIIAEKIFMKNGMKKKSFDGFWSSSLTDSTVMGKPDTESLELSQRLSYVNDIFEVTTKPMIYDADTGGKIEHFEFTV
;
A
#
# COMPACT_ATOMS: atom_id res chain seq x y z
N TYR A 1 -17.06 10.64 25.06
CA TYR A 1 -18.09 11.71 25.11
C TYR A 1 -19.47 11.18 24.74
N ASN A 2 -19.56 10.31 23.73
CA ASN A 2 -20.85 9.81 23.23
C ASN A 2 -21.56 8.81 24.17
N ILE A 3 -20.83 7.97 24.88
CA ILE A 3 -21.40 6.95 25.79
C ILE A 3 -22.26 7.59 26.89
N LYS A 4 -21.84 8.74 27.44
CA LYS A 4 -22.61 9.46 28.45
C LYS A 4 -23.90 10.07 27.90
N LYS A 5 -23.94 10.41 26.61
CA LYS A 5 -25.09 11.01 25.92
C LYS A 5 -26.08 9.93 25.47
N ILE A 6 -25.55 8.85 24.89
CA ILE A 6 -26.36 7.76 24.29
C ILE A 6 -26.89 6.82 25.37
N ARG A 7 -26.13 6.60 26.47
CA ARG A 7 -26.44 5.66 27.57
C ARG A 7 -26.78 4.25 27.07
N PRO A 8 -25.89 3.60 26.28
CA PRO A 8 -26.19 2.27 25.76
C PRO A 8 -26.23 1.22 26.86
N ASP A 9 -27.15 0.26 26.78
CA ASP A 9 -27.22 -0.87 27.71
C ASP A 9 -25.98 -1.77 27.58
N PHE A 10 -25.47 -1.91 26.35
CA PHE A 10 -24.27 -2.72 26.07
C PHE A 10 -23.28 -1.93 25.20
N VAL A 11 -22.00 -2.01 25.54
CA VAL A 11 -20.88 -1.66 24.66
C VAL A 11 -20.12 -2.95 24.37
N VAL A 12 -19.92 -3.24 23.07
CA VAL A 12 -19.18 -4.41 22.62
C VAL A 12 -17.85 -3.96 22.04
N HIS A 13 -16.75 -4.59 22.43
CA HIS A 13 -15.41 -4.30 21.92
C HIS A 13 -14.54 -5.54 21.90
N GLY A 14 -13.49 -5.56 21.05
CA GLY A 14 -12.44 -6.57 21.14
C GLY A 14 -11.69 -6.51 22.46
N ASP A 15 -11.05 -7.59 22.86
CA ASP A 15 -10.31 -7.62 24.12
C ASP A 15 -8.86 -7.10 24.01
N ASP A 16 -8.46 -6.62 22.85
CA ASP A 16 -7.14 -6.06 22.51
C ASP A 16 -6.78 -4.82 23.35
N TRP A 17 -7.77 -4.06 23.82
CA TRP A 17 -7.57 -2.88 24.66
C TRP A 17 -7.38 -3.18 26.17
N LYS A 18 -7.37 -4.45 26.57
CA LYS A 18 -7.06 -4.84 27.95
C LYS A 18 -5.63 -4.51 28.35
N THR A 19 -4.74 -4.47 27.35
CA THR A 19 -3.32 -4.16 27.48
C THR A 19 -2.93 -3.04 26.54
N GLY A 20 -1.80 -2.37 26.80
CA GLY A 20 -1.30 -1.31 25.92
C GLY A 20 -1.92 0.09 26.18
N PRO A 21 -1.79 1.01 25.23
CA PRO A 21 -2.17 2.42 25.40
C PRO A 21 -3.67 2.62 25.61
N ASP A 22 -4.51 1.74 25.07
CA ASP A 22 -5.97 1.86 25.13
C ASP A 22 -6.59 1.38 26.45
N LYS A 23 -5.79 0.84 27.37
CA LYS A 23 -6.24 0.43 28.70
C LYS A 23 -6.92 1.56 29.49
N LEU A 24 -6.42 2.79 29.34
CA LEU A 24 -7.01 3.95 29.98
C LEU A 24 -8.42 4.25 29.42
N LEU A 25 -8.58 4.16 28.10
CA LEU A 25 -9.86 4.33 27.43
C LEU A 25 -10.87 3.29 27.89
N ARG A 26 -10.47 2.01 27.95
CA ARG A 26 -11.29 0.91 28.46
C ARG A 26 -11.80 1.20 29.89
N ASN A 27 -10.92 1.62 30.80
CA ASN A 27 -11.29 1.92 32.16
C ASN A 27 -12.29 3.10 32.25
N ASN A 28 -12.14 4.11 31.39
CA ASN A 28 -13.07 5.24 31.31
C ASN A 28 -14.45 4.81 30.79
N VAL A 29 -14.49 3.89 29.82
CA VAL A 29 -15.74 3.30 29.32
C VAL A 29 -16.46 2.54 30.43
N ILE A 30 -15.76 1.67 31.18
CA ILE A 30 -16.33 0.92 32.30
C ILE A 30 -16.89 1.85 33.37
N LYS A 31 -16.13 2.91 33.73
CA LYS A 31 -16.60 3.92 34.69
C LYS A 31 -17.84 4.67 34.21
N ALA A 32 -17.93 4.94 32.92
CA ALA A 32 -19.08 5.62 32.33
C ALA A 32 -20.33 4.73 32.34
N LEU A 33 -20.20 3.45 31.94
CA LEU A 33 -21.27 2.47 31.91
C LEU A 33 -21.83 2.18 33.31
N LYS A 34 -20.99 2.03 34.31
CA LYS A 34 -21.40 1.79 35.71
C LYS A 34 -22.34 2.88 36.27
N LYS A 35 -22.29 4.12 35.75
CA LYS A 35 -23.13 5.22 36.25
C LYS A 35 -24.62 5.06 35.97
N TYR A 36 -24.99 4.23 34.99
CA TYR A 36 -26.38 4.01 34.59
C TYR A 36 -26.74 2.54 34.37
N GLY A 37 -25.88 1.60 34.82
CA GLY A 37 -26.16 0.17 34.75
C GLY A 37 -25.77 -0.51 33.43
N GLY A 38 -25.14 0.18 32.49
CA GLY A 38 -24.67 -0.40 31.25
C GLY A 38 -23.55 -1.42 31.42
N LYS A 39 -23.39 -2.34 30.49
CA LYS A 39 -22.41 -3.44 30.55
C LYS A 39 -21.43 -3.37 29.38
N LEU A 40 -20.16 -3.71 29.65
CA LEU A 40 -19.14 -3.93 28.63
C LEU A 40 -19.07 -5.42 28.30
N ILE A 41 -19.21 -5.78 27.03
CA ILE A 41 -19.01 -7.13 26.51
C ILE A 41 -17.69 -7.11 25.72
N GLU A 42 -16.74 -7.93 26.14
CA GLU A 42 -15.46 -8.06 25.45
C GLU A 42 -15.40 -9.41 24.73
N ILE A 43 -15.24 -9.33 23.42
CA ILE A 43 -15.11 -10.51 22.55
C ILE A 43 -13.63 -10.82 22.36
N PRO A 44 -13.19 -12.08 22.58
CA PRO A 44 -11.81 -12.46 22.34
C PRO A 44 -11.40 -12.16 20.91
N TYR A 45 -10.24 -11.56 20.74
CA TYR A 45 -9.70 -11.25 19.41
C TYR A 45 -9.29 -12.54 18.71
N THR A 46 -9.78 -12.77 17.51
CA THR A 46 -9.40 -13.94 16.71
C THR A 46 -7.97 -13.78 16.23
N LYS A 47 -7.06 -14.62 16.75
CA LYS A 47 -5.65 -14.60 16.33
C LYS A 47 -5.52 -14.79 14.83
N GLY A 48 -4.74 -13.93 14.17
CA GLY A 48 -4.47 -14.00 12.73
C GLY A 48 -5.47 -13.26 11.84
N ILE A 49 -6.54 -12.69 12.39
CA ILE A 49 -7.48 -11.84 11.65
C ILE A 49 -7.48 -10.47 12.31
N SER A 50 -6.83 -9.51 11.70
CA SER A 50 -6.93 -8.10 12.09
C SER A 50 -7.52 -7.30 10.93
N SER A 51 -8.29 -6.26 11.26
CA SER A 51 -8.76 -5.30 10.23
C SER A 51 -7.58 -4.71 9.45
N GLY A 52 -6.44 -4.48 10.10
CA GLY A 52 -5.20 -4.06 9.44
C GLY A 52 -4.67 -5.10 8.46
N ALA A 53 -4.57 -6.38 8.86
CA ALA A 53 -4.13 -7.47 7.97
C ALA A 53 -5.12 -7.69 6.81
N TYR A 54 -6.43 -7.55 7.07
CA TYR A 54 -7.45 -7.63 6.01
C TYR A 54 -7.35 -6.43 5.05
N VAL A 55 -7.23 -5.21 5.57
CA VAL A 55 -7.02 -3.99 4.75
C VAL A 55 -5.72 -4.08 3.95
N ASP A 56 -4.64 -4.59 4.56
CA ASP A 56 -3.37 -4.78 3.86
C ASP A 56 -3.46 -5.88 2.79
N SER A 57 -4.22 -6.95 3.04
CA SER A 57 -4.49 -7.98 2.01
C SER A 57 -5.35 -7.44 0.88
N GLN A 58 -6.37 -6.63 1.17
CA GLN A 58 -7.22 -5.99 0.16
C GLN A 58 -6.44 -4.92 -0.64
N ARG A 59 -5.56 -4.15 0.02
CA ARG A 59 -4.64 -3.23 -0.66
C ARG A 59 -3.68 -3.95 -1.59
N ASN A 60 -3.26 -5.16 -1.24
CA ASN A 60 -2.39 -5.99 -2.07
C ASN A 60 -3.09 -6.61 -3.28
N ILE A 61 -4.43 -6.68 -3.27
CA ILE A 61 -5.20 -7.34 -4.34
C ILE A 61 -5.79 -6.33 -5.35
N SER A 62 -6.03 -5.09 -4.94
CA SER A 62 -6.71 -4.11 -5.80
C SER A 62 -6.29 -2.66 -5.51
N THR A 63 -5.09 -2.32 -5.91
CA THR A 63 -4.75 -0.89 -6.00
C THR A 63 -5.37 -0.34 -7.29
N THR A 64 -6.40 0.47 -7.17
CA THR A 64 -7.00 1.13 -8.33
C THR A 64 -5.98 2.05 -9.02
N PRO A 65 -6.09 2.28 -10.34
CA PRO A 65 -5.18 3.17 -11.07
C PRO A 65 -5.05 4.56 -10.43
N ASP A 66 -6.14 5.12 -9.91
CA ASP A 66 -6.14 6.44 -9.26
C ASP A 66 -5.34 6.46 -7.95
N VAL A 67 -5.46 5.42 -7.14
CA VAL A 67 -4.67 5.27 -5.92
C VAL A 67 -3.20 5.13 -6.26
N ARG A 68 -2.86 4.36 -7.28
CA ARG A 68 -1.47 4.15 -7.72
C ARG A 68 -0.85 5.42 -8.30
N ARG A 69 -1.54 6.12 -9.20
CA ARG A 69 -1.07 7.39 -9.80
C ARG A 69 -0.79 8.46 -8.73
N SER A 70 -1.67 8.62 -7.77
CA SER A 70 -1.49 9.59 -6.69
C SER A 70 -0.49 9.13 -5.60
N ALA A 71 -0.08 7.88 -5.59
CA ALA A 71 0.85 7.34 -4.57
C ALA A 71 2.24 7.96 -4.69
N LEU A 72 2.77 8.15 -5.88
CA LEU A 72 4.09 8.76 -6.08
C LEU A 72 4.11 10.22 -5.61
N SER A 73 3.11 11.01 -5.98
CA SER A 73 2.99 12.40 -5.52
C SER A 73 2.98 12.48 -4.00
N ARG A 74 2.12 11.66 -3.33
CA ARG A 74 2.09 11.61 -1.86
C ARG A 74 3.42 11.20 -1.22
N LEU A 75 4.17 10.31 -1.87
CA LEU A 75 5.49 9.89 -1.39
C LEU A 75 6.51 11.04 -1.50
N ILE A 76 6.51 11.77 -2.61
CA ILE A 76 7.37 12.94 -2.83
C ILE A 76 7.08 14.03 -1.79
N ASP A 77 5.80 14.29 -1.53
CA ASP A 77 5.38 15.31 -0.55
C ASP A 77 5.72 14.92 0.90
N SER A 78 5.66 13.62 1.23
CA SER A 78 5.83 13.12 2.59
C SER A 78 7.25 12.71 2.95
N LYS A 79 8.12 12.48 1.98
CA LYS A 79 9.49 11.97 2.19
C LYS A 79 10.54 12.88 1.58
N LYS A 80 11.64 13.08 2.33
CA LYS A 80 12.81 13.79 1.81
C LYS A 80 13.48 13.05 0.65
N ILE A 81 13.45 11.71 0.65
CA ILE A 81 14.04 10.85 -0.37
C ILE A 81 13.07 9.72 -0.66
N VAL A 82 12.68 9.57 -1.91
CA VAL A 82 11.93 8.44 -2.44
C VAL A 82 12.91 7.46 -3.09
N ARG A 83 12.84 6.18 -2.72
CA ARG A 83 13.72 5.13 -3.24
C ARG A 83 12.93 4.27 -4.21
N VAL A 84 13.36 4.28 -5.44
CA VAL A 84 12.82 3.40 -6.49
C VAL A 84 13.84 2.35 -6.87
N ILE A 85 13.37 1.20 -7.31
CA ILE A 85 14.19 0.12 -7.82
C ILE A 85 13.68 -0.29 -9.18
N GLU A 86 14.60 -0.58 -10.07
CA GLU A 86 14.27 -1.06 -11.39
C GLU A 86 13.61 -2.43 -11.36
N THR A 87 12.57 -2.61 -12.18
CA THR A 87 11.83 -3.85 -12.34
C THR A 87 11.43 -4.05 -13.79
N HIS A 88 11.69 -5.22 -14.34
CA HIS A 88 11.45 -5.58 -15.74
C HIS A 88 10.49 -6.76 -15.93
N SER A 89 9.97 -7.31 -14.83
CA SER A 89 9.04 -8.44 -14.88
C SER A 89 8.20 -8.50 -13.60
N PRO A 90 7.04 -9.18 -13.63
CA PRO A 90 6.23 -9.42 -12.43
C PRO A 90 7.02 -10.04 -11.28
N LEU A 91 7.91 -11.00 -11.57
CA LEU A 91 8.73 -11.65 -10.56
C LEU A 91 9.72 -10.68 -9.88
N SER A 92 10.45 -9.88 -10.66
CA SER A 92 11.37 -8.88 -10.12
C SER A 92 10.65 -7.83 -9.28
N ALA A 93 9.45 -7.43 -9.70
CA ALA A 93 8.62 -6.47 -8.98
C ALA A 93 8.07 -7.05 -7.66
N ILE A 94 7.61 -8.31 -7.62
CA ILE A 94 7.20 -8.98 -6.38
C ILE A 94 8.38 -9.06 -5.39
N ILE A 95 9.57 -9.42 -5.85
CA ILE A 95 10.77 -9.47 -5.01
C ILE A 95 11.07 -8.07 -4.47
N ALA A 96 11.08 -7.05 -5.32
CA ALA A 96 11.35 -5.67 -4.96
C ALA A 96 10.30 -5.11 -3.97
N GLU A 97 9.04 -5.51 -4.08
CA GLU A 97 7.99 -5.11 -3.16
C GLU A 97 8.13 -5.75 -1.79
N LYS A 98 8.54 -7.02 -1.74
CA LYS A 98 8.64 -7.80 -0.49
C LYS A 98 9.94 -7.59 0.27
N ILE A 99 11.01 -7.18 -0.42
CA ILE A 99 12.32 -7.01 0.20
C ILE A 99 12.34 -5.82 1.16
N PHE A 100 12.96 -6.00 2.31
CA PHE A 100 13.20 -4.94 3.27
C PHE A 100 14.48 -5.18 4.07
N MET A 101 15.10 -4.09 4.50
CA MET A 101 16.18 -4.11 5.49
C MET A 101 15.64 -3.75 6.87
N LYS A 102 16.08 -4.48 7.89
CA LYS A 102 15.84 -4.12 9.29
C LYS A 102 17.03 -3.32 9.81
N ASN A 103 16.74 -2.17 10.42
CA ASN A 103 17.72 -1.39 11.17
C ASN A 103 17.10 -1.05 12.52
N GLY A 104 17.36 -1.87 13.53
CA GLY A 104 16.66 -1.87 14.80
C GLY A 104 15.15 -2.17 14.59
N MET A 105 14.28 -1.33 15.13
CA MET A 105 12.83 -1.46 14.97
C MET A 105 12.29 -0.89 13.64
N LYS A 106 13.14 -0.22 12.83
CA LYS A 106 12.71 0.39 11.57
C LYS A 106 12.91 -0.57 10.40
N LYS A 107 11.88 -0.75 9.59
CA LYS A 107 11.95 -1.39 8.28
C LYS A 107 12.22 -0.33 7.21
N LYS A 108 13.18 -0.58 6.33
CA LYS A 108 13.42 0.21 5.13
C LYS A 108 13.18 -0.66 3.91
N SER A 109 12.33 -0.23 3.01
CA SER A 109 12.02 -0.87 1.74
C SER A 109 12.11 0.14 0.61
N PHE A 110 12.03 -0.32 -0.62
CA PHE A 110 11.81 0.55 -1.77
C PHE A 110 10.39 1.14 -1.72
N ASP A 111 10.25 2.36 -2.22
CA ASP A 111 9.01 3.12 -2.16
C ASP A 111 8.19 2.96 -3.45
N GLY A 112 8.86 2.65 -4.56
CA GLY A 112 8.29 2.49 -5.87
C GLY A 112 9.21 1.72 -6.81
N PHE A 113 8.78 1.62 -8.07
CA PHE A 113 9.51 0.97 -9.14
C PHE A 113 10.00 1.97 -10.18
N TRP A 114 10.97 1.54 -10.98
CA TRP A 114 11.45 2.20 -12.16
C TRP A 114 11.34 1.22 -13.34
N SER A 115 10.68 1.60 -14.44
CA SER A 115 10.72 0.89 -15.71
C SER A 115 11.70 1.61 -16.63
N SER A 116 12.79 0.94 -16.97
CA SER A 116 13.87 1.49 -17.82
C SER A 116 13.76 0.98 -19.25
N SER A 117 13.83 1.88 -20.22
CA SER A 117 13.88 1.52 -21.64
C SER A 117 15.08 0.64 -21.97
N LEU A 118 16.23 0.97 -21.40
CA LEU A 118 17.46 0.21 -21.56
C LEU A 118 17.30 -1.24 -21.11
N THR A 119 16.72 -1.47 -19.91
CA THR A 119 16.55 -2.82 -19.40
C THR A 119 15.52 -3.59 -20.19
N ASP A 120 14.38 -2.97 -20.51
CA ASP A 120 13.34 -3.61 -21.32
C ASP A 120 13.89 -4.04 -22.70
N SER A 121 14.66 -3.17 -23.36
CA SER A 121 15.32 -3.47 -24.62
C SER A 121 16.35 -4.58 -24.47
N THR A 122 17.19 -4.55 -23.44
CA THR A 122 18.24 -5.54 -23.17
C THR A 122 17.67 -6.93 -22.93
N VAL A 123 16.60 -7.03 -22.12
CA VAL A 123 15.90 -8.30 -21.84
C VAL A 123 15.37 -8.94 -23.13
N MET A 124 14.98 -8.12 -24.11
CA MET A 124 14.51 -8.59 -25.41
C MET A 124 15.64 -8.76 -26.46
N GLY A 125 16.91 -8.55 -26.07
CA GLY A 125 18.06 -8.64 -26.96
C GLY A 125 18.06 -7.57 -28.04
N LYS A 126 17.46 -6.41 -27.76
CA LYS A 126 17.35 -5.27 -28.68
C LYS A 126 18.20 -4.10 -28.20
N PRO A 127 18.69 -3.24 -29.11
CA PRO A 127 19.34 -2.01 -28.72
C PRO A 127 18.34 -1.01 -28.14
N ASP A 128 18.83 -0.13 -27.25
CA ASP A 128 18.04 0.95 -26.64
C ASP A 128 17.95 2.15 -27.59
N THR A 129 17.17 2.00 -28.61
CA THR A 129 16.94 2.98 -29.69
C THR A 129 15.47 3.04 -30.07
N GLU A 130 14.57 2.92 -29.08
CA GLU A 130 13.12 2.82 -29.30
C GLU A 130 12.72 1.65 -30.21
N SER A 131 13.54 0.59 -30.23
CA SER A 131 13.28 -0.62 -31.03
C SER A 131 12.19 -1.51 -30.43
N LEU A 132 11.78 -1.25 -29.19
CA LEU A 132 10.57 -1.79 -28.58
C LEU A 132 9.41 -0.83 -28.74
N GLU A 133 8.30 -1.34 -29.26
CA GLU A 133 7.08 -0.58 -29.34
C GLU A 133 6.57 -0.20 -27.95
N LEU A 134 6.12 1.04 -27.78
CA LEU A 134 5.59 1.57 -26.53
C LEU A 134 4.46 0.69 -25.97
N SER A 135 3.55 0.24 -26.84
CA SER A 135 2.45 -0.66 -26.46
C SER A 135 2.93 -1.98 -25.86
N GLN A 136 4.04 -2.53 -26.36
CA GLN A 136 4.63 -3.75 -25.81
C GLN A 136 5.20 -3.50 -24.42
N ARG A 137 5.91 -2.39 -24.20
CA ARG A 137 6.45 -2.00 -22.89
C ARG A 137 5.34 -1.74 -21.88
N LEU A 138 4.25 -1.08 -22.28
CA LEU A 138 3.08 -0.86 -21.43
C LEU A 138 2.38 -2.17 -21.03
N SER A 139 2.39 -3.19 -21.90
CA SER A 139 1.89 -4.51 -21.52
C SER A 139 2.70 -5.11 -20.35
N TYR A 140 4.03 -4.99 -20.34
CA TYR A 140 4.86 -5.44 -19.22
C TYR A 140 4.59 -4.66 -17.94
N VAL A 141 4.35 -3.37 -18.04
CA VAL A 141 3.95 -2.53 -16.89
C VAL A 141 2.62 -3.02 -16.31
N ASN A 142 1.64 -3.33 -17.15
CA ASN A 142 0.35 -3.88 -16.71
C ASN A 142 0.53 -5.21 -15.97
N ASP A 143 1.34 -6.14 -16.50
CA ASP A 143 1.63 -7.42 -15.86
C ASP A 143 2.26 -7.22 -14.46
N ILE A 144 3.14 -6.23 -14.31
CA ILE A 144 3.72 -5.84 -13.01
C ILE A 144 2.64 -5.26 -12.09
N PHE A 145 1.76 -4.45 -12.60
CA PHE A 145 0.71 -3.81 -11.82
C PHE A 145 -0.35 -4.77 -11.31
N GLU A 146 -0.60 -5.88 -12.00
CA GLU A 146 -1.51 -6.92 -11.55
C GLU A 146 -1.04 -7.60 -10.25
N VAL A 147 0.27 -7.66 -10.03
CA VAL A 147 0.87 -8.40 -8.89
C VAL A 147 1.49 -7.53 -7.82
N THR A 148 1.46 -6.20 -7.98
CA THR A 148 2.11 -5.22 -7.07
C THR A 148 1.21 -4.04 -6.77
N THR A 149 1.56 -3.28 -5.71
CA THR A 149 0.78 -2.12 -5.25
C THR A 149 1.53 -0.79 -5.30
N LYS A 150 2.87 -0.83 -5.46
CA LYS A 150 3.70 0.39 -5.44
C LYS A 150 3.58 1.18 -6.73
N PRO A 151 3.78 2.51 -6.67
CA PRO A 151 3.83 3.34 -7.87
C PRO A 151 5.09 3.04 -8.69
N MET A 152 5.02 3.37 -9.97
CA MET A 152 6.13 3.22 -10.91
C MET A 152 6.44 4.55 -11.58
N ILE A 153 7.71 4.82 -11.77
CA ILE A 153 8.21 5.83 -12.71
C ILE A 153 8.52 5.09 -14.01
N TYR A 154 7.92 5.54 -15.10
CA TYR A 154 8.08 4.94 -16.41
C TYR A 154 8.97 5.82 -17.28
N ASP A 155 10.05 5.24 -17.80
CA ASP A 155 10.91 5.86 -18.80
C ASP A 155 10.29 5.67 -20.18
N ALA A 156 9.71 6.72 -20.71
CA ALA A 156 8.98 6.69 -21.99
C ALA A 156 9.87 7.02 -23.19
N ASP A 157 11.20 7.05 -23.04
CA ASP A 157 12.13 7.51 -24.09
C ASP A 157 11.77 8.91 -24.59
N THR A 158 11.44 9.04 -25.90
CA THR A 158 10.94 10.30 -26.49
C THR A 158 9.45 10.55 -26.25
N GLY A 159 8.73 9.62 -25.59
CA GLY A 159 7.28 9.69 -25.36
C GLY A 159 6.44 9.06 -26.46
N GLY A 160 7.08 8.49 -27.49
CA GLY A 160 6.39 7.90 -28.64
C GLY A 160 5.76 8.95 -29.56
N LYS A 161 4.71 8.56 -30.28
CA LYS A 161 3.99 9.48 -31.18
C LYS A 161 3.12 10.44 -30.38
N ILE A 162 3.19 11.73 -30.72
CA ILE A 162 2.42 12.79 -30.04
C ILE A 162 0.92 12.47 -30.00
N GLU A 163 0.38 11.91 -31.06
CA GLU A 163 -1.02 11.54 -31.17
C GLU A 163 -1.45 10.44 -30.20
N HIS A 164 -0.49 9.70 -29.66
CA HIS A 164 -0.74 8.60 -28.71
C HIS A 164 -0.48 8.99 -27.25
N PHE A 165 0.08 10.18 -27.00
CA PHE A 165 0.53 10.59 -25.69
C PHE A 165 -0.60 10.57 -24.64
N GLU A 166 -1.80 11.05 -25.00
CA GLU A 166 -2.96 11.05 -24.11
C GLU A 166 -3.40 9.64 -23.65
N PHE A 167 -3.07 8.61 -24.43
CA PHE A 167 -3.39 7.21 -24.12
C PHE A 167 -2.28 6.51 -23.35
N THR A 168 -1.12 7.13 -23.22
CA THR A 168 0.07 6.57 -22.53
C THR A 168 0.16 7.04 -21.09
N VAL A 169 -0.36 8.23 -20.79
CA VAL A 169 -0.36 8.87 -19.48
C VAL A 169 -1.71 8.67 -18.79
#